data_97df7b68272728fc9d7b2ce042a31c32
#
_entry.id   97df7b68272728fc9d7b2ce042a31c32
#
_cell.length_a   1.000
_cell.length_b   1.000
_cell.length_c   1.000
_cell.angle_alpha   90.00
_cell.angle_beta   90.00
_cell.angle_gamma   90.00
#
_symmetry.space_group_name_H-M   'P 1'
#
loop_
_entity.id
_entity.type
_entity.pdbx_description
1 polymer ?
#
loop_
_entity_poly.entity_id
_entity_poly.type
_entity_poly.pdbx_seq_one_letter_code
_entity_poly.pdbx_strand_id
1 'polypeptide(L)'
;QQDTEDKKEVIVPLVKEVVDAKPIEVKPTTRKQASETIKLEVIRVRPDGSLVIAGKGLPNSKVEIISGAQIIAETNSDKIGDFVAVPEKQLKGGEYLLSFRQTTQDGKVVIANKSVAINVTGAIKDIPIVAIVDSEGKLGAKVVQAPGLNANKEISTERETIIKEDK
;
A
#
# COMPACT_ATOMS: atom_id res chain seq x y z
N GLN A 1 -13.06 64.22 -32.96
CA GLN A 1 -13.93 63.58 -33.99
C GLN A 1 -13.85 62.08 -33.73
N GLN A 2 -14.83 61.50 -33.04
CA GLN A 2 -15.96 60.77 -33.59
C GLN A 2 -15.48 59.50 -34.33
N ASP A 3 -15.96 58.29 -34.14
CA ASP A 3 -17.31 57.88 -33.73
C ASP A 3 -17.32 56.34 -33.52
N THR A 4 -18.19 55.91 -32.62
CA THR A 4 -19.12 54.78 -32.67
C THR A 4 -18.62 53.37 -32.83
N GLU A 5 -18.84 52.63 -31.76
CA GLU A 5 -19.82 51.54 -31.57
C GLU A 5 -19.93 50.52 -32.70
N ASP A 6 -19.60 49.27 -32.38
CA ASP A 6 -20.56 48.25 -32.70
C ASP A 6 -20.42 47.01 -31.77
N LYS A 7 -21.46 46.89 -30.95
CA LYS A 7 -21.81 45.68 -30.21
C LYS A 7 -22.28 44.63 -31.19
N LYS A 8 -21.59 43.50 -31.28
CA LYS A 8 -22.18 42.31 -31.86
C LYS A 8 -22.36 41.24 -30.83
N GLU A 9 -23.56 41.24 -30.27
CA GLU A 9 -24.16 40.13 -29.53
C GLU A 9 -24.23 38.91 -30.47
N VAL A 10 -23.50 37.86 -30.14
CA VAL A 10 -23.69 36.57 -30.79
C VAL A 10 -24.64 35.76 -29.94
N ILE A 11 -25.87 35.74 -30.39
CA ILE A 11 -26.92 34.87 -29.87
C ILE A 11 -26.59 33.44 -30.25
N VAL A 12 -26.32 32.60 -29.27
CA VAL A 12 -26.17 31.16 -29.46
C VAL A 12 -27.58 30.53 -29.46
N PRO A 13 -28.01 29.86 -30.50
CA PRO A 13 -29.30 29.17 -30.46
C PRO A 13 -29.23 27.95 -29.57
N LEU A 14 -30.15 27.91 -28.65
CA LEU A 14 -30.48 26.80 -27.76
C LEU A 14 -30.97 25.62 -28.61
N VAL A 15 -30.11 24.63 -28.87
CA VAL A 15 -30.55 23.36 -29.40
C VAL A 15 -30.90 22.45 -28.24
N LYS A 16 -32.20 22.34 -28.01
CA LYS A 16 -32.79 21.26 -27.23
C LYS A 16 -32.70 20.00 -28.08
N GLU A 17 -31.75 19.15 -27.81
CA GLU A 17 -31.81 17.76 -28.24
C GLU A 17 -32.04 16.89 -27.01
N VAL A 18 -33.29 16.48 -26.87
CA VAL A 18 -33.72 15.47 -25.93
C VAL A 18 -33.25 14.13 -26.47
N VAL A 19 -32.14 13.64 -25.98
CA VAL A 19 -31.75 12.23 -26.22
C VAL A 19 -32.27 11.43 -25.04
N ASP A 20 -33.27 10.64 -25.37
CA ASP A 20 -33.85 9.59 -24.54
C ASP A 20 -32.71 8.64 -24.07
N ALA A 21 -32.11 8.94 -22.93
CA ALA A 21 -31.13 8.06 -22.32
C ALA A 21 -31.85 7.04 -21.46
N LYS A 22 -32.09 5.86 -22.02
CA LYS A 22 -32.40 4.65 -21.24
C LYS A 22 -31.46 4.59 -20.02
N PRO A 23 -32.00 4.35 -18.81
CA PRO A 23 -31.17 4.07 -17.67
C PRO A 23 -30.34 2.81 -17.94
N ILE A 24 -29.05 2.98 -18.07
CA ILE A 24 -28.12 1.85 -18.04
C ILE A 24 -28.12 1.36 -16.60
N GLU A 25 -28.87 0.33 -16.34
CA GLU A 25 -28.85 -0.42 -15.10
C GLU A 25 -27.45 -1.02 -14.95
N VAL A 26 -26.55 -0.27 -14.32
CA VAL A 26 -25.26 -0.79 -13.86
C VAL A 26 -25.57 -1.75 -12.73
N LYS A 27 -25.83 -3.01 -13.07
CA LYS A 27 -25.77 -4.07 -12.08
C LYS A 27 -24.41 -3.97 -11.40
N PRO A 28 -24.36 -3.83 -10.07
CA PRO A 28 -23.12 -3.99 -9.36
C PRO A 28 -22.71 -5.45 -9.54
N THR A 29 -21.83 -5.70 -10.50
CA THR A 29 -21.14 -6.97 -10.58
C THR A 29 -20.24 -7.01 -9.37
N THR A 30 -20.76 -7.56 -8.28
CA THR A 30 -19.95 -8.03 -7.17
C THR A 30 -19.10 -9.17 -7.71
N ARG A 31 -18.07 -8.82 -8.48
CA ARG A 31 -16.94 -9.72 -8.66
C ARG A 31 -16.38 -9.88 -7.25
N LYS A 32 -16.62 -11.05 -6.69
CA LYS A 32 -15.83 -11.61 -5.61
C LYS A 32 -14.39 -11.55 -6.10
N GLN A 33 -13.74 -10.42 -5.87
CA GLN A 33 -12.31 -10.28 -6.09
C GLN A 33 -11.69 -11.30 -5.16
N ALA A 34 -11.29 -12.44 -5.71
CA ALA A 34 -10.24 -13.22 -5.08
C ALA A 34 -9.19 -12.19 -4.72
N SER A 35 -8.87 -12.08 -3.45
CA SER A 35 -7.98 -11.05 -2.92
C SER A 35 -6.62 -11.20 -3.59
N GLU A 36 -6.43 -10.51 -4.70
CA GLU A 36 -5.15 -10.33 -5.38
C GLU A 36 -4.30 -9.42 -4.45
N THR A 37 -3.92 -9.99 -3.32
CA THR A 37 -3.26 -9.29 -2.25
C THR A 37 -1.77 -9.51 -2.38
N ILE A 38 -1.00 -8.45 -2.35
CA ILE A 38 0.46 -8.54 -2.21
C ILE A 38 0.77 -9.26 -0.89
N LYS A 39 1.43 -10.39 -0.99
CA LYS A 39 1.87 -11.18 0.16
C LYS A 39 3.32 -10.87 0.48
N LEU A 40 3.57 -10.34 1.67
CA LEU A 40 4.92 -10.05 2.16
C LEU A 40 5.48 -11.31 2.83
N GLU A 41 6.63 -11.77 2.38
CA GLU A 41 7.27 -12.99 2.87
C GLU A 41 8.53 -12.69 3.68
N VAL A 42 9.35 -11.77 3.21
CA VAL A 42 10.57 -11.35 3.90
C VAL A 42 10.57 -9.83 4.04
N ILE A 43 10.76 -9.36 5.24
CA ILE A 43 11.02 -7.97 5.55
C ILE A 43 12.19 -7.93 6.51
N ARG A 44 13.27 -7.31 6.10
CA ARG A 44 14.47 -7.18 6.93
C ARG A 44 15.01 -5.76 6.87
N VAL A 45 15.18 -5.17 8.02
CA VAL A 45 15.83 -3.87 8.20
C VAL A 45 17.10 -4.07 9.01
N ARG A 46 18.22 -3.59 8.49
CA ARG A 46 19.50 -3.62 9.21
C ARG A 46 19.63 -2.38 10.11
N PRO A 47 20.52 -2.44 11.12
CA PRO A 47 20.80 -1.29 11.97
C PRO A 47 21.29 -0.04 11.22
N ASP A 48 21.92 -0.21 10.06
CA ASP A 48 22.34 0.87 9.15
C ASP A 48 21.18 1.49 8.36
N GLY A 49 19.95 0.99 8.52
CA GLY A 49 18.77 1.42 7.78
C GLY A 49 18.59 0.76 6.42
N SER A 50 19.46 -0.19 6.04
CA SER A 50 19.28 -0.95 4.79
C SER A 50 18.03 -1.83 4.90
N LEU A 51 17.13 -1.72 3.91
CA LEU A 51 15.85 -2.43 3.86
C LEU A 51 15.83 -3.42 2.70
N VAL A 52 15.36 -4.62 2.96
CA VAL A 52 15.05 -5.63 1.94
C VAL A 52 13.64 -6.14 2.18
N ILE A 53 12.83 -6.12 1.14
CA ILE A 53 11.47 -6.66 1.14
C ILE A 53 11.34 -7.63 -0.01
N ALA A 54 10.86 -8.83 0.29
CA ALA A 54 10.49 -9.81 -0.72
C ALA A 54 9.07 -10.31 -0.48
N GLY A 55 8.42 -10.69 -1.55
CA GLY A 55 7.05 -11.15 -1.47
C GLY A 55 6.53 -11.64 -2.82
N LYS A 56 5.24 -11.89 -2.82
CA LYS A 56 4.51 -12.38 -3.98
C LYS A 56 3.29 -11.50 -4.25
N GLY A 57 3.08 -11.17 -5.49
CA GLY A 57 1.94 -10.41 -5.98
C GLY A 57 1.46 -10.91 -7.33
N LEU A 58 0.91 -10.02 -8.14
CA LEU A 58 0.52 -10.32 -9.51
C LEU A 58 1.75 -10.50 -10.40
N PRO A 59 1.72 -11.45 -11.36
CA PRO A 59 2.82 -11.66 -12.29
C PRO A 59 3.11 -10.44 -13.18
N ASN A 60 4.37 -10.28 -13.58
CA ASN A 60 4.83 -9.26 -14.53
C ASN A 60 4.29 -7.85 -14.25
N SER A 61 4.27 -7.48 -13.00
CA SER A 61 3.70 -6.21 -12.54
C SER A 61 4.74 -5.35 -11.87
N LYS A 62 4.56 -4.04 -11.97
CA LYS A 62 5.36 -3.06 -11.26
C LYS A 62 4.95 -3.05 -9.79
N VAL A 63 5.88 -3.14 -8.88
CA VAL A 63 5.67 -3.06 -7.42
C VAL A 63 6.36 -1.83 -6.88
N GLU A 64 5.63 -0.99 -6.19
CA GLU A 64 6.11 0.24 -5.58
C GLU A 64 5.93 0.17 -4.07
N ILE A 65 6.98 0.54 -3.35
CA ILE A 65 6.98 0.68 -1.89
C ILE A 65 6.93 2.16 -1.55
N ILE A 66 5.93 2.55 -0.81
CA ILE A 66 5.58 3.94 -0.56
C ILE A 66 5.69 4.22 0.94
N SER A 67 6.39 5.29 1.29
CA SER A 67 6.47 5.82 2.66
C SER A 67 5.87 7.24 2.67
N GLY A 68 4.71 7.39 3.31
CA GLY A 68 3.96 8.64 3.24
C GLY A 68 3.58 8.98 1.79
N ALA A 69 4.11 10.08 1.26
CA ALA A 69 3.88 10.51 -0.12
C ALA A 69 5.03 10.14 -1.09
N GLN A 70 6.07 9.43 -0.64
CA GLN A 70 7.26 9.14 -1.43
C GLN A 70 7.36 7.65 -1.79
N ILE A 71 7.68 7.38 -3.05
CA ILE A 71 8.10 6.04 -3.48
C ILE A 71 9.56 5.88 -3.06
N ILE A 72 9.84 4.92 -2.18
CA ILE A 72 11.18 4.64 -1.66
C ILE A 72 11.87 3.49 -2.38
N ALA A 73 11.10 2.62 -3.01
CA ALA A 73 11.62 1.55 -3.85
C ALA A 73 10.60 1.19 -4.95
N GLU A 74 11.14 0.73 -6.07
CA GLU A 74 10.39 0.26 -7.21
C GLU A 74 11.05 -1.00 -7.76
N THR A 75 10.25 -2.01 -8.09
CA THR A 75 10.74 -3.26 -8.70
C THR A 75 9.64 -3.86 -9.58
N ASN A 76 9.97 -4.92 -10.30
CA ASN A 76 9.00 -5.69 -11.06
C ASN A 76 8.90 -7.10 -10.48
N SER A 77 7.70 -7.63 -10.42
CA SER A 77 7.48 -9.05 -10.15
C SER A 77 7.78 -9.88 -11.39
N ASP A 78 8.20 -11.10 -11.18
CA ASP A 78 8.47 -12.06 -12.24
C ASP A 78 7.19 -12.72 -12.79
N LYS A 79 7.35 -13.74 -13.64
CA LYS A 79 6.24 -14.48 -14.28
C LYS A 79 5.35 -15.24 -13.31
N ILE A 80 5.84 -15.54 -12.11
CA ILE A 80 5.08 -16.23 -11.05
C ILE A 80 4.65 -15.29 -9.93
N GLY A 81 4.97 -13.99 -10.08
CA GLY A 81 4.59 -12.93 -9.15
C GLY A 81 5.59 -12.66 -8.05
N ASP A 82 6.74 -13.33 -8.01
CA ASP A 82 7.75 -13.09 -6.99
C ASP A 82 8.48 -11.76 -7.25
N PHE A 83 8.76 -11.02 -6.19
CA PHE A 83 9.48 -9.76 -6.27
C PHE A 83 10.45 -9.58 -5.08
N VAL A 84 11.51 -8.84 -5.34
CA VAL A 84 12.44 -8.35 -4.31
C VAL A 84 12.65 -6.87 -4.54
N ALA A 85 12.48 -6.09 -3.50
CA ALA A 85 12.69 -4.65 -3.52
C ALA A 85 13.74 -4.25 -2.50
N VAL A 86 14.70 -3.45 -2.96
CA VAL A 86 15.77 -2.88 -2.14
C VAL A 86 15.81 -1.39 -2.42
N PRO A 87 15.45 -0.53 -1.46
CA PRO A 87 15.57 0.91 -1.64
C PRO A 87 17.03 1.33 -1.91
N GLU A 88 17.23 2.28 -2.80
CA GLU A 88 18.56 2.84 -3.06
C GLU A 88 19.13 3.61 -1.86
N LYS A 89 18.25 4.21 -1.07
CA LYS A 89 18.60 4.98 0.11
C LYS A 89 18.25 4.20 1.38
N GLN A 90 19.17 4.20 2.32
CA GLN A 90 18.95 3.67 3.65
C GLN A 90 17.90 4.51 4.40
N LEU A 91 17.08 3.85 5.22
CA LEU A 91 16.18 4.54 6.13
C LEU A 91 17.00 5.21 7.24
N LYS A 92 16.76 6.49 7.46
CA LYS A 92 17.36 7.21 8.59
C LYS A 92 16.67 6.79 9.90
N GLY A 93 17.24 7.19 11.04
CA GLY A 93 16.54 7.04 12.32
C GLY A 93 15.17 7.68 12.29
N GLY A 94 14.13 6.96 12.75
CA GLY A 94 12.75 7.42 12.72
C GLY A 94 11.73 6.29 12.55
N GLU A 95 10.48 6.68 12.47
CA GLU A 95 9.35 5.79 12.27
C GLU A 95 8.84 5.88 10.83
N TYR A 96 8.54 4.73 10.26
CA TYR A 96 8.06 4.61 8.88
C TYR A 96 6.83 3.69 8.84
N LEU A 97 5.86 4.08 8.03
CA LEU A 97 4.75 3.23 7.64
C LEU A 97 4.83 3.02 6.13
N LEU A 98 5.13 1.80 5.73
CA LEU A 98 5.28 1.44 4.32
C LEU A 98 3.99 0.83 3.80
N SER A 99 3.49 1.34 2.70
CA SER A 99 2.41 0.76 1.91
C SER A 99 2.93 0.23 0.57
N PHE A 100 2.19 -0.67 -0.04
CA PHE A 100 2.59 -1.37 -1.25
C PHE A 100 1.52 -1.18 -2.32
N ARG A 101 1.96 -0.79 -3.49
CA ARG A 101 1.11 -0.64 -4.68
C ARG A 101 1.68 -1.48 -5.79
N GLN A 102 0.82 -2.18 -6.50
CA GLN A 102 1.17 -2.97 -7.66
C GLN A 102 0.38 -2.50 -8.86
N THR A 103 1.04 -2.34 -10.00
CA THR A 103 0.42 -1.94 -11.26
C THR A 103 0.74 -3.00 -12.31
N THR A 104 -0.29 -3.62 -12.85
CA THR A 104 -0.18 -4.62 -13.91
C THR A 104 0.10 -3.96 -15.28
N GLN A 105 0.49 -4.74 -16.27
CA GLN A 105 0.79 -4.24 -17.62
C GLN A 105 -0.44 -3.62 -18.32
N ASP A 106 -1.64 -4.08 -17.99
CA ASP A 106 -2.92 -3.53 -18.45
C ASP A 106 -3.38 -2.30 -17.65
N GLY A 107 -2.54 -1.81 -16.72
CA GLY A 107 -2.81 -0.61 -15.95
C GLY A 107 -3.71 -0.81 -14.72
N LYS A 108 -4.05 -2.04 -14.36
CA LYS A 108 -4.80 -2.31 -13.13
C LYS A 108 -3.93 -2.02 -11.92
N VAL A 109 -4.44 -1.24 -10.98
CA VAL A 109 -3.76 -0.90 -9.73
C VAL A 109 -4.34 -1.73 -8.57
N VAL A 110 -3.47 -2.37 -7.80
CA VAL A 110 -3.79 -3.12 -6.59
C VAL A 110 -2.98 -2.54 -5.43
N ILE A 111 -3.64 -2.20 -4.35
CA ILE A 111 -3.00 -1.75 -3.11
C ILE A 111 -3.05 -2.90 -2.11
N ALA A 112 -1.93 -3.17 -1.44
CA ALA A 112 -1.88 -4.20 -0.41
C ALA A 112 -2.79 -3.81 0.76
N ASN A 113 -3.47 -4.80 1.31
CA ASN A 113 -4.24 -4.66 2.55
C ASN A 113 -3.38 -4.71 3.81
N LYS A 114 -2.07 -4.85 3.65
CA LYS A 114 -1.09 -4.85 4.74
C LYS A 114 -0.06 -3.75 4.52
N SER A 115 0.31 -3.11 5.60
CA SER A 115 1.39 -2.13 5.67
C SER A 115 2.51 -2.65 6.58
N VAL A 116 3.68 -2.05 6.50
CA VAL A 116 4.81 -2.39 7.35
C VAL A 116 5.20 -1.18 8.18
N ALA A 117 5.08 -1.30 9.49
CA ALA A 117 5.58 -0.30 10.44
C ALA A 117 7.03 -0.63 10.80
N ILE A 118 7.91 0.35 10.68
CA ILE A 118 9.34 0.21 10.97
C ILE A 118 9.73 1.33 11.93
N ASN A 119 10.45 0.97 13.01
CA ASN A 119 11.12 1.92 13.87
C ASN A 119 12.63 1.68 13.81
N VAL A 120 13.37 2.66 13.27
CA VAL A 120 14.84 2.67 13.21
C VAL A 120 15.34 3.62 14.28
N THR A 121 16.03 3.10 15.29
CA THR A 121 16.53 3.93 16.43
C THR A 121 17.67 4.87 16.04
N GLY A 122 18.31 4.64 14.90
CA GLY A 122 19.45 5.43 14.42
C GLY A 122 20.78 5.05 15.08
N ALA A 123 20.77 4.17 16.05
CA ALA A 123 22.00 3.62 16.65
C ALA A 123 22.48 2.40 15.86
N ILE A 124 23.75 2.39 15.45
CA ILE A 124 24.34 1.38 14.56
C ILE A 124 24.24 -0.06 15.12
N LYS A 125 24.06 -0.22 16.42
CA LYS A 125 23.98 -1.52 17.09
C LYS A 125 22.57 -1.99 17.38
N ASP A 126 21.59 -1.12 17.26
CA ASP A 126 20.21 -1.44 17.61
C ASP A 126 19.48 -2.08 16.45
N ILE A 127 18.90 -3.24 16.67
CA ILE A 127 18.07 -3.91 15.67
C ILE A 127 16.75 -3.16 15.54
N PRO A 128 16.39 -2.67 14.35
CA PRO A 128 15.11 -2.00 14.13
C PRO A 128 13.92 -2.91 14.44
N ILE A 129 12.84 -2.31 14.93
CA ILE A 129 11.58 -3.02 15.14
C ILE A 129 10.78 -2.96 13.83
N VAL A 130 10.27 -4.10 13.40
CA VAL A 130 9.45 -4.23 12.18
C VAL A 130 8.19 -5.00 12.51
N ALA A 131 7.05 -4.45 12.18
CA ALA A 131 5.75 -5.09 12.35
C ALA A 131 4.92 -4.98 11.07
N ILE A 132 4.23 -6.07 10.72
CA ILE A 132 3.20 -6.07 9.68
C ILE A 132 1.89 -5.66 10.36
N VAL A 133 1.22 -4.65 9.81
CA VAL A 133 -0.06 -4.14 10.29
C VAL A 133 -1.12 -4.32 9.21
N ASP A 134 -2.31 -4.69 9.62
CA ASP A 134 -3.46 -4.78 8.71
C ASP A 134 -4.06 -3.37 8.51
N SER A 135 -4.27 -2.96 7.28
CA SER A 135 -4.88 -1.66 6.93
C SER A 135 -6.31 -1.53 7.47
N GLU A 136 -6.99 -2.65 7.69
CA GLU A 136 -8.35 -2.66 8.24
C GLU A 136 -8.39 -2.77 9.77
N GLY A 137 -7.25 -2.92 10.44
CA GLY A 137 -7.13 -2.99 11.89
C GLY A 137 -7.73 -4.24 12.54
N LYS A 138 -8.14 -5.23 11.75
CA LYS A 138 -8.85 -6.42 12.24
C LYS A 138 -7.94 -7.47 12.87
N LEU A 139 -6.69 -7.56 12.43
CA LEU A 139 -5.75 -8.62 12.84
C LEU A 139 -4.64 -8.13 13.78
N GLY A 140 -4.64 -6.85 14.15
CA GLY A 140 -3.57 -6.27 14.96
C GLY A 140 -2.23 -6.20 14.23
N ALA A 141 -1.15 -5.97 14.97
CA ALA A 141 0.21 -5.90 14.45
C ALA A 141 0.96 -7.21 14.71
N LYS A 142 1.58 -7.78 13.66
CA LYS A 142 2.50 -8.93 13.79
C LYS A 142 3.95 -8.43 13.75
N VAL A 143 4.67 -8.51 14.86
CA VAL A 143 6.10 -8.17 14.90
C VAL A 143 6.89 -9.27 14.17
N VAL A 144 7.67 -8.87 13.17
CA VAL A 144 8.49 -9.78 12.36
C VAL A 144 10.00 -9.61 12.60
N GLN A 145 10.39 -8.47 13.19
CA GLN A 145 11.76 -8.21 13.60
C GLN A 145 11.75 -7.33 14.85
N ALA A 146 12.51 -7.72 15.88
CA ALA A 146 12.79 -6.91 17.06
C ALA A 146 14.08 -7.38 17.76
N PRO A 147 14.70 -6.57 18.63
CA PRO A 147 15.80 -7.01 19.47
C PRO A 147 15.38 -8.23 20.29
N GLY A 148 16.17 -9.30 20.24
CA GLY A 148 15.88 -10.56 20.97
C GLY A 148 14.89 -11.52 20.30
N LEU A 149 14.27 -11.15 19.19
CA LEU A 149 13.51 -12.08 18.36
C LEU A 149 14.47 -12.90 17.49
N ASN A 150 14.64 -14.17 17.85
CA ASN A 150 15.24 -15.14 16.93
C ASN A 150 14.18 -15.50 15.88
N ALA A 151 14.57 -15.54 14.61
CA ALA A 151 13.68 -15.76 13.45
C ALA A 151 12.86 -17.08 13.47
N ASN A 152 12.99 -17.89 14.52
CA ASN A 152 12.36 -19.20 14.68
C ASN A 152 11.24 -19.26 15.75
N LYS A 153 10.85 -18.13 16.34
CA LYS A 153 9.79 -18.13 17.35
C LYS A 153 8.64 -17.24 16.88
N GLU A 154 7.62 -17.85 16.31
CA GLU A 154 6.32 -17.21 16.12
C GLU A 154 5.73 -16.91 17.50
N ILE A 155 5.63 -15.63 17.85
CA ILE A 155 4.91 -15.24 19.06
C ILE A 155 3.44 -15.16 18.67
N SER A 156 2.72 -16.25 18.87
CA SER A 156 1.27 -16.23 19.04
C SER A 156 0.99 -15.52 20.36
N THR A 157 0.52 -14.28 20.30
CA THR A 157 -0.04 -13.64 21.47
C THR A 157 -1.46 -14.18 21.66
N GLU A 158 -1.57 -15.36 22.24
CA GLU A 158 -2.80 -15.78 22.89
C GLU A 158 -3.01 -14.86 24.09
N ARG A 159 -4.07 -14.08 24.05
CA ARG A 159 -4.59 -13.40 25.23
C ARG A 159 -5.15 -14.48 26.13
N GLU A 160 -4.38 -14.91 27.11
CA GLU A 160 -4.90 -15.63 28.27
C GLU A 160 -5.89 -14.71 29.00
N THR A 161 -7.14 -15.00 28.83
CA THR A 161 -8.23 -14.46 29.66
C THR A 161 -8.09 -15.12 31.01
N ILE A 162 -7.44 -14.46 31.96
CA ILE A 162 -7.45 -14.88 33.35
C ILE A 162 -8.87 -14.59 33.90
N ILE A 163 -9.71 -15.59 33.86
CA ILE A 163 -10.92 -15.61 34.63
C ILE A 163 -10.49 -15.95 36.07
N LYS A 164 -10.40 -14.94 36.92
CA LYS A 164 -10.37 -15.17 38.35
C LYS A 164 -11.78 -15.60 38.77
N GLU A 165 -11.93 -16.88 38.98
CA GLU A 165 -13.02 -17.37 39.83
C GLU A 165 -12.67 -17.02 41.29
N ASP A 166 -13.46 -16.13 41.82
CA ASP A 166 -13.47 -15.82 43.24
C ASP A 166 -14.41 -16.84 43.94
N LYS A 167 -13.86 -17.52 44.90
CA LYS A 167 -14.63 -18.38 45.81
C LYS A 167 -14.31 -18.01 47.25
#